data_41957b22859820fb9bbdc95486a05dca
#
_entry.id   41957b22859820fb9bbdc95486a05dca
#
_cell.length_a   1.000
_cell.length_b   1.000
_cell.length_c   1.000
_cell.angle_alpha   90.00
_cell.angle_beta   90.00
_cell.angle_gamma   90.00
#
_symmetry.space_group_name_H-M   'P 1'
#
loop_
_entity.id
_entity.type
_entity.pdbx_description
1 polymer ?
#
loop_
_entity_poly.entity_id
_entity_poly.type
_entity_poly.pdbx_seq_one_letter_code
_entity_poly.pdbx_strand_id
1 'polypeptide(L)'
;MKLDLDALHGPALADAGLALPLFDVGEMRSQAHDRPRWMHIGPGNLFRVHIARLAQDIMNSGAEQCGIAAIAPRNPQRLDRGLTDHDLLTLGVTSHADGHTDFGVIASISEGLAYRRDDDFRRITEIACAESLQLITLTITEKGYQLNGYDGSYQDAVVEDLGRDPESDRMSTAMGLVTALLVRRFHAGATPVAVVSCDNFSHNGDMLRTSVLTIAAEWEKRGVIDHRVVEWIAEKAVSYTHL
;
A
#
# COMPACT_ATOMS: atom_id res chain seq x y z
N MET A 1 10.96 27.35 -4.31
CA MET A 1 10.20 26.95 -3.12
C MET A 1 10.17 25.42 -3.14
N LYS A 2 10.46 24.77 -2.02
CA LYS A 2 10.36 23.31 -1.89
C LYS A 2 8.97 22.99 -1.34
N LEU A 3 8.35 21.91 -1.76
CA LEU A 3 7.12 21.40 -1.16
C LEU A 3 7.51 20.54 0.05
N ASP A 4 7.29 21.06 1.24
CA ASP A 4 7.57 20.44 2.54
C ASP A 4 6.57 20.94 3.58
N LEU A 5 6.64 20.42 4.82
CA LEU A 5 5.74 20.83 5.90
C LEU A 5 5.89 22.29 6.28
N ASP A 6 7.09 22.86 6.21
CA ASP A 6 7.29 24.28 6.50
C ASP A 6 6.56 25.15 5.48
N ALA A 7 6.61 24.78 4.19
CA ALA A 7 5.86 25.47 3.14
C ALA A 7 4.34 25.31 3.33
N LEU A 8 3.88 24.15 3.81
CA LEU A 8 2.46 23.89 4.06
C LEU A 8 1.89 24.80 5.15
N HIS A 9 2.68 25.12 6.18
CA HIS A 9 2.28 26.01 7.28
C HIS A 9 2.48 27.51 6.95
N GLY A 10 3.17 27.81 5.86
CA GLY A 10 3.41 29.18 5.41
C GLY A 10 2.32 29.71 4.46
N PRO A 11 2.27 31.02 4.19
CA PRO A 11 1.26 31.61 3.30
C PRO A 11 1.52 31.33 1.81
N ALA A 12 2.74 30.97 1.44
CA ALA A 12 3.18 30.95 0.06
C ALA A 12 2.39 29.99 -0.85
N LEU A 13 1.94 28.84 -0.35
CA LEU A 13 1.14 27.88 -1.12
C LEU A 13 -0.30 28.38 -1.30
N ALA A 14 -0.89 28.95 -0.26
CA ALA A 14 -2.22 29.54 -0.32
C ALA A 14 -2.24 30.79 -1.25
N ASP A 15 -1.23 31.65 -1.14
CA ASP A 15 -1.07 32.85 -2.00
C ASP A 15 -0.87 32.47 -3.46
N ALA A 16 -0.29 31.29 -3.73
CA ALA A 16 -0.17 30.73 -5.07
C ALA A 16 -1.48 30.05 -5.58
N GLY A 17 -2.56 30.08 -4.80
CA GLY A 17 -3.86 29.54 -5.18
C GLY A 17 -3.98 28.02 -5.11
N LEU A 18 -3.09 27.33 -4.36
CA LEU A 18 -3.19 25.89 -4.20
C LEU A 18 -4.25 25.52 -3.14
N ALA A 19 -5.06 24.51 -3.44
CA ALA A 19 -5.92 23.89 -2.45
C ALA A 19 -5.06 23.13 -1.41
N LEU A 20 -5.27 23.43 -0.12
CA LEU A 20 -4.54 22.83 0.99
C LEU A 20 -5.41 21.80 1.73
N PRO A 21 -4.82 20.82 2.46
CA PRO A 21 -5.58 19.91 3.32
C PRO A 21 -6.33 20.71 4.40
N LEU A 22 -7.54 20.24 4.75
CA LEU A 22 -8.41 20.86 5.77
C LEU A 22 -8.27 20.18 7.15
N PHE A 23 -7.31 19.30 7.32
CA PHE A 23 -6.99 18.60 8.57
C PHE A 23 -5.56 18.89 9.03
N ASP A 24 -5.27 18.69 10.30
CA ASP A 24 -3.92 18.77 10.83
C ASP A 24 -3.10 17.55 10.38
N VAL A 25 -2.07 17.79 9.57
CA VAL A 25 -1.22 16.73 8.99
C VAL A 25 -0.37 16.05 10.07
N GLY A 26 0.08 16.78 11.07
CA GLY A 26 0.88 16.24 12.19
C GLY A 26 0.04 15.30 13.06
N GLU A 27 -1.15 15.73 13.44
CA GLU A 27 -2.09 14.92 14.22
C GLU A 27 -2.52 13.67 13.45
N MET A 28 -2.87 13.81 12.18
CA MET A 28 -3.22 12.67 11.30
C MET A 28 -2.10 11.63 11.27
N ARG A 29 -0.84 12.06 11.11
CA ARG A 29 0.31 11.14 11.08
C ARG A 29 0.52 10.44 12.41
N SER A 30 0.39 11.15 13.53
CA SER A 30 0.49 10.56 14.86
C SER A 30 -0.58 9.50 15.09
N GLN A 31 -1.83 9.81 14.75
CA GLN A 31 -2.95 8.87 14.88
C GLN A 31 -2.77 7.63 13.98
N ALA A 32 -2.32 7.83 12.74
CA ALA A 32 -2.07 6.73 11.80
C ALA A 32 -0.88 5.87 12.23
N HIS A 33 0.13 6.46 12.88
CA HIS A 33 1.25 5.72 13.44
C HIS A 33 0.81 4.79 14.56
N ASP A 34 0.01 5.29 15.49
CA ASP A 34 -0.45 4.54 16.66
C ASP A 34 -1.52 3.49 16.30
N ARG A 35 -2.39 3.83 15.35
CA ARG A 35 -3.51 2.98 14.94
C ARG A 35 -3.67 2.96 13.41
N PRO A 36 -2.75 2.33 12.68
CA PRO A 36 -2.80 2.30 11.22
C PRO A 36 -4.06 1.58 10.74
N ARG A 37 -4.76 2.18 9.76
CA ARG A 37 -6.00 1.63 9.20
C ARG A 37 -5.88 1.26 7.72
N TRP A 38 -4.98 1.91 6.99
CA TRP A 38 -4.80 1.73 5.57
C TRP A 38 -3.32 1.64 5.21
N MET A 39 -2.92 0.53 4.58
CA MET A 39 -1.61 0.31 3.98
C MET A 39 -1.76 0.29 2.46
N HIS A 40 -0.85 0.92 1.73
CA HIS A 40 -0.81 0.87 0.27
C HIS A 40 0.54 0.37 -0.24
N ILE A 41 0.52 -0.64 -1.12
CA ILE A 41 1.73 -1.23 -1.73
C ILE A 41 1.87 -0.74 -3.17
N GLY A 42 2.99 -0.08 -3.48
CA GLY A 42 3.30 0.44 -4.80
C GLY A 42 2.99 1.94 -4.98
N PRO A 43 3.62 2.86 -4.22
CA PRO A 43 3.30 4.28 -4.22
C PRO A 43 3.79 5.00 -5.51
N GLY A 44 3.25 4.58 -6.65
CA GLY A 44 3.48 5.20 -7.95
C GLY A 44 2.63 6.46 -8.17
N ASN A 45 2.64 6.98 -9.40
CA ASN A 45 1.90 8.21 -9.74
C ASN A 45 0.38 8.05 -9.52
N LEU A 46 -0.19 6.91 -9.96
CA LEU A 46 -1.62 6.64 -9.77
C LEU A 46 -2.02 6.71 -8.30
N PHE A 47 -1.24 6.09 -7.41
CA PHE A 47 -1.49 6.19 -5.98
C PHE A 47 -1.42 7.64 -5.49
N ARG A 48 -0.32 8.34 -5.79
CA ARG A 48 -0.04 9.67 -5.23
C ARG A 48 -1.06 10.74 -5.63
N VAL A 49 -1.54 10.71 -6.89
CA VAL A 49 -2.43 11.76 -7.43
C VAL A 49 -3.89 11.37 -7.46
N HIS A 50 -4.24 10.09 -7.34
CA HIS A 50 -5.62 9.63 -7.38
C HIS A 50 -6.05 9.02 -6.04
N ILE A 51 -5.44 7.91 -5.60
CA ILE A 51 -5.86 7.21 -4.38
C ILE A 51 -5.62 8.07 -3.13
N ALA A 52 -4.43 8.65 -3.00
CA ALA A 52 -4.12 9.55 -1.90
C ALA A 52 -4.98 10.82 -1.92
N ARG A 53 -5.38 11.32 -3.11
CA ARG A 53 -6.32 12.44 -3.23
C ARG A 53 -7.71 12.05 -2.73
N LEU A 54 -8.24 10.88 -3.11
CA LEU A 54 -9.53 10.40 -2.60
C LEU A 54 -9.51 10.24 -1.06
N ALA A 55 -8.44 9.70 -0.51
CA ALA A 55 -8.27 9.62 0.94
C ALA A 55 -8.28 11.01 1.60
N GLN A 56 -7.59 11.98 0.99
CA GLN A 56 -7.61 13.38 1.48
C GLN A 56 -9.02 13.97 1.43
N ASP A 57 -9.78 13.73 0.37
CA ASP A 57 -11.15 14.27 0.26
C ASP A 57 -12.06 13.67 1.34
N ILE A 58 -11.89 12.38 1.68
CA ILE A 58 -12.57 11.74 2.80
C ILE A 58 -12.16 12.37 4.14
N MET A 59 -10.86 12.63 4.35
CA MET A 59 -10.37 13.29 5.56
C MET A 59 -10.83 14.75 5.65
N ASN A 60 -10.83 15.49 4.55
CA ASN A 60 -11.34 16.86 4.50
C ASN A 60 -12.83 16.94 4.84
N SER A 61 -13.61 15.88 4.59
CA SER A 61 -15.02 15.78 5.01
C SER A 61 -15.21 15.46 6.49
N GLY A 62 -14.13 15.11 7.21
CA GLY A 62 -14.17 14.66 8.59
C GLY A 62 -14.62 13.21 8.80
N ALA A 63 -14.84 12.44 7.72
CA ALA A 63 -15.28 11.04 7.80
C ALA A 63 -14.16 10.06 8.18
N GLU A 64 -12.90 10.45 8.00
CA GLU A 64 -11.71 9.69 8.40
C GLU A 64 -10.65 10.65 8.95
N GLN A 65 -9.80 10.14 9.84
CA GLN A 65 -8.70 10.91 10.45
C GLN A 65 -7.34 10.22 10.30
N CYS A 66 -7.32 9.02 9.69
CA CYS A 66 -6.14 8.21 9.56
C CYS A 66 -5.61 8.24 8.12
N GLY A 67 -4.34 8.60 7.95
CA GLY A 67 -3.66 8.61 6.66
C GLY A 67 -3.22 7.22 6.21
N ILE A 68 -2.59 7.18 5.03
CA ILE A 68 -2.15 5.95 4.36
C ILE A 68 -0.66 5.70 4.63
N ALA A 69 -0.31 4.50 5.10
CA ALA A 69 1.07 4.03 5.10
C ALA A 69 1.44 3.52 3.69
N ALA A 70 2.36 4.20 3.02
CA ALA A 70 2.76 3.93 1.65
C ALA A 70 4.04 3.07 1.60
N ILE A 71 3.93 1.86 1.02
CA ILE A 71 4.99 0.86 1.01
C ILE A 71 5.62 0.74 -0.39
N ALA A 72 6.92 1.06 -0.52
CA ALA A 72 7.69 0.80 -1.73
C ALA A 72 8.31 -0.61 -1.70
N PRO A 73 7.81 -1.57 -2.51
CA PRO A 73 8.26 -2.95 -2.42
C PRO A 73 9.67 -3.18 -2.97
N ARG A 74 10.16 -2.33 -3.89
CA ARG A 74 11.39 -2.60 -4.65
C ARG A 74 12.46 -1.52 -4.56
N ASN A 75 12.12 -0.26 -4.81
CA ASN A 75 13.09 0.83 -5.02
C ASN A 75 12.98 1.92 -3.95
N PRO A 76 13.84 1.87 -2.90
CA PRO A 76 13.85 2.89 -1.84
C PRO A 76 14.12 4.30 -2.37
N GLN A 77 15.03 4.46 -3.33
CA GLN A 77 15.41 5.78 -3.86
C GLN A 77 14.26 6.44 -4.64
N ARG A 78 13.37 5.63 -5.24
CA ARG A 78 12.16 6.17 -5.90
C ARG A 78 11.15 6.66 -4.87
N LEU A 79 11.04 5.98 -3.73
CA LEU A 79 10.22 6.44 -2.61
C LEU A 79 10.74 7.77 -2.09
N ASP A 80 12.06 7.86 -1.84
CA ASP A 80 12.68 9.07 -1.32
C ASP A 80 12.40 10.27 -2.22
N ARG A 81 12.85 10.20 -3.46
CA ARG A 81 12.66 11.29 -4.43
C ARG A 81 11.20 11.63 -4.71
N GLY A 82 10.30 10.67 -4.58
CA GLY A 82 8.87 10.88 -4.89
C GLY A 82 8.04 11.32 -3.70
N LEU A 83 8.46 11.02 -2.48
CA LEU A 83 7.66 11.24 -1.28
C LEU A 83 8.51 11.76 -0.10
N THR A 84 9.50 11.00 0.39
CA THR A 84 10.15 11.34 1.67
C THR A 84 10.98 12.62 1.60
N ASP A 85 11.60 12.93 0.46
CA ASP A 85 12.32 14.20 0.24
C ASP A 85 11.39 15.43 0.23
N HIS A 86 10.08 15.21 0.18
CA HIS A 86 9.02 16.22 0.17
C HIS A 86 8.06 16.08 1.36
N ASP A 87 8.53 15.53 2.47
CA ASP A 87 7.71 15.29 3.68
C ASP A 87 6.40 14.55 3.37
N LEU A 88 6.41 13.59 2.45
CA LEU A 88 5.26 12.82 1.99
C LEU A 88 4.16 13.65 1.31
N LEU A 89 4.43 14.89 0.95
CA LEU A 89 3.52 15.77 0.25
C LEU A 89 3.63 15.54 -1.28
N THR A 90 2.51 15.69 -1.97
CA THR A 90 2.46 15.62 -3.43
C THR A 90 1.70 16.83 -3.99
N LEU A 91 2.25 17.49 -5.02
CA LEU A 91 1.49 18.46 -5.80
C LEU A 91 0.59 17.70 -6.80
N GLY A 92 -0.71 17.79 -6.58
CA GLY A 92 -1.72 17.28 -7.51
C GLY A 92 -2.09 18.33 -8.53
N VAL A 93 -2.16 17.95 -9.80
CA VAL A 93 -2.60 18.79 -10.90
C VAL A 93 -3.74 18.08 -11.61
N THR A 94 -4.93 18.69 -11.63
CA THR A 94 -6.12 18.14 -12.29
C THR A 94 -6.53 19.06 -13.45
N SER A 95 -6.45 18.56 -14.67
CA SER A 95 -6.92 19.26 -15.87
C SER A 95 -8.34 18.81 -16.21
N HIS A 96 -9.24 19.77 -16.39
CA HIS A 96 -10.64 19.54 -16.71
C HIS A 96 -10.89 19.67 -18.23
N ALA A 97 -11.98 19.07 -18.69
CA ALA A 97 -12.34 19.08 -20.13
C ALA A 97 -12.65 20.48 -20.68
N ASP A 98 -13.01 21.43 -19.83
CA ASP A 98 -13.24 22.85 -20.17
C ASP A 98 -11.95 23.69 -20.23
N GLY A 99 -10.78 23.05 -20.00
CA GLY A 99 -9.47 23.72 -20.00
C GLY A 99 -9.08 24.31 -18.65
N HIS A 100 -9.94 24.24 -17.63
CA HIS A 100 -9.57 24.63 -16.26
C HIS A 100 -8.56 23.66 -15.67
N THR A 101 -7.68 24.14 -14.81
CA THR A 101 -6.67 23.32 -14.11
C THR A 101 -6.65 23.67 -12.64
N ASP A 102 -6.90 22.67 -11.80
CA ASP A 102 -6.79 22.77 -10.35
C ASP A 102 -5.41 22.31 -9.88
N PHE A 103 -4.91 23.03 -8.89
CA PHE A 103 -3.67 22.68 -8.18
C PHE A 103 -3.97 22.47 -6.70
N GLY A 104 -3.42 21.42 -6.11
CA GLY A 104 -3.61 21.17 -4.69
C GLY A 104 -2.49 20.36 -4.08
N VAL A 105 -2.28 20.54 -2.78
CA VAL A 105 -1.33 19.75 -2.00
C VAL A 105 -2.05 18.54 -1.44
N ILE A 106 -1.55 17.35 -1.75
CA ILE A 106 -2.02 16.08 -1.21
C ILE A 106 -1.10 15.70 -0.04
N ALA A 107 -1.67 15.56 1.16
CA ALA A 107 -0.98 15.33 2.42
C ALA A 107 -1.51 14.11 3.21
N SER A 108 -2.33 13.26 2.57
CA SER A 108 -2.99 12.10 3.17
C SER A 108 -2.07 10.90 3.45
N ILE A 109 -0.79 10.99 3.09
CA ILE A 109 0.19 9.93 3.35
C ILE A 109 0.80 10.15 4.73
N SER A 110 0.63 9.15 5.61
CA SER A 110 1.15 9.22 6.99
C SER A 110 2.57 8.74 7.13
N GLU A 111 2.92 7.65 6.44
CA GLU A 111 4.25 7.02 6.47
C GLU A 111 4.69 6.64 5.05
N GLY A 112 5.99 6.79 4.77
CA GLY A 112 6.62 6.31 3.53
C GLY A 112 7.69 5.30 3.88
N LEU A 113 7.47 4.00 3.57
CA LEU A 113 8.29 2.89 4.04
C LEU A 113 8.83 2.09 2.86
N ALA A 114 10.12 1.79 2.89
CA ALA A 114 10.81 0.99 1.87
C ALA A 114 11.01 -0.44 2.36
N TYR A 115 10.33 -1.40 1.76
CA TYR A 115 10.37 -2.81 2.17
C TYR A 115 11.79 -3.42 2.24
N ARG A 116 12.76 -2.83 1.52
CA ARG A 116 14.15 -3.30 1.51
C ARG A 116 15.04 -2.70 2.60
N ARG A 117 14.54 -1.77 3.43
CA ARG A 117 15.23 -1.22 4.60
C ARG A 117 14.82 -2.00 5.85
N ASP A 118 15.77 -2.24 6.77
CA ASP A 118 15.53 -3.09 7.94
C ASP A 118 14.55 -2.49 8.93
N ASP A 119 14.67 -1.23 9.25
CA ASP A 119 13.75 -0.54 10.16
C ASP A 119 12.35 -0.41 9.56
N ASP A 120 12.26 -0.07 8.25
CA ASP A 120 10.99 0.02 7.54
C ASP A 120 10.31 -1.35 7.44
N PHE A 121 11.07 -2.44 7.24
CA PHE A 121 10.52 -3.79 7.19
C PHE A 121 9.85 -4.21 8.49
N ARG A 122 10.47 -3.87 9.63
CA ARG A 122 9.89 -4.10 10.95
C ARG A 122 8.58 -3.33 11.08
N ARG A 123 8.59 -2.03 10.74
CA ARG A 123 7.40 -1.18 10.79
C ARG A 123 6.28 -1.67 9.87
N ILE A 124 6.60 -2.09 8.65
CA ILE A 124 5.63 -2.69 7.71
C ILE A 124 4.96 -3.92 8.32
N THR A 125 5.73 -4.78 9.00
CA THR A 125 5.21 -5.97 9.69
C THR A 125 4.30 -5.58 10.87
N GLU A 126 4.69 -4.60 11.67
CA GLU A 126 3.87 -4.08 12.76
C GLU A 126 2.52 -3.55 12.25
N ILE A 127 2.53 -2.74 11.18
CA ILE A 127 1.31 -2.24 10.56
C ILE A 127 0.44 -3.39 10.05
N ALA A 128 1.02 -4.37 9.35
CA ALA A 128 0.28 -5.52 8.82
C ALA A 128 -0.38 -6.35 9.92
N CYS A 129 0.27 -6.47 11.08
CA CYS A 129 -0.22 -7.21 12.25
C CYS A 129 -1.13 -6.39 13.16
N ALA A 130 -1.28 -5.09 12.95
CA ALA A 130 -2.13 -4.25 13.79
C ALA A 130 -3.60 -4.63 13.66
N GLU A 131 -4.30 -4.78 14.78
CA GLU A 131 -5.75 -5.05 14.79
C GLU A 131 -6.56 -3.94 14.11
N SER A 132 -6.05 -2.70 14.18
CA SER A 132 -6.68 -1.52 13.57
C SER A 132 -6.61 -1.51 12.05
N LEU A 133 -5.71 -2.27 11.41
CA LEU A 133 -5.56 -2.30 9.96
C LEU A 133 -6.79 -2.95 9.31
N GLN A 134 -7.46 -2.21 8.45
CA GLN A 134 -8.68 -2.61 7.76
C GLN A 134 -8.48 -2.86 6.27
N LEU A 135 -7.52 -2.15 5.65
CA LEU A 135 -7.37 -2.12 4.21
C LEU A 135 -5.90 -2.18 3.77
N ILE A 136 -5.61 -3.09 2.86
CA ILE A 136 -4.35 -3.17 2.09
C ILE A 136 -4.71 -2.96 0.63
N THR A 137 -4.20 -1.88 0.01
CA THR A 137 -4.42 -1.61 -1.42
C THR A 137 -3.14 -1.74 -2.21
N LEU A 138 -3.25 -2.04 -3.51
CA LEU A 138 -2.10 -2.25 -4.40
C LEU A 138 -2.23 -1.47 -5.70
N THR A 139 -1.11 -0.86 -6.15
CA THR A 139 -0.90 -0.40 -7.53
C THR A 139 0.49 -0.84 -8.00
N ILE A 140 0.57 -2.06 -8.56
CA ILE A 140 1.83 -2.74 -8.86
C ILE A 140 1.98 -3.15 -10.33
N THR A 141 0.99 -2.82 -11.16
CA THR A 141 0.81 -3.23 -12.56
C THR A 141 0.47 -4.72 -12.73
N GLU A 142 -0.19 -5.08 -13.82
CA GLU A 142 -0.64 -6.43 -14.12
C GLU A 142 0.46 -7.51 -13.97
N LYS A 143 1.68 -7.20 -14.43
CA LYS A 143 2.84 -8.11 -14.29
C LYS A 143 3.20 -8.44 -12.83
N GLY A 144 2.86 -7.56 -11.90
CA GLY A 144 3.15 -7.78 -10.48
C GLY A 144 2.30 -8.87 -9.84
N TYR A 145 1.18 -9.25 -10.47
CA TYR A 145 0.29 -10.31 -10.01
C TYR A 145 0.63 -11.67 -10.62
N GLN A 146 1.35 -11.70 -11.75
CA GLN A 146 1.65 -12.93 -12.50
C GLN A 146 2.71 -13.76 -11.77
N LEU A 147 2.40 -15.03 -11.49
CA LEU A 147 3.33 -15.98 -10.87
C LEU A 147 4.14 -16.75 -11.91
N ASN A 148 3.57 -16.97 -13.10
CA ASN A 148 4.14 -17.82 -14.12
C ASN A 148 4.77 -17.00 -15.26
N GLY A 149 5.83 -17.56 -15.87
CA GLY A 149 6.38 -17.10 -17.12
C GLY A 149 5.55 -17.54 -18.34
N TYR A 150 6.00 -17.17 -19.53
CA TYR A 150 5.33 -17.52 -20.80
C TYR A 150 5.31 -19.04 -21.09
N ASP A 151 6.22 -19.80 -20.50
CA ASP A 151 6.31 -21.26 -20.61
C ASP A 151 5.40 -22.01 -19.61
N GLY A 152 4.68 -21.28 -18.77
CA GLY A 152 3.79 -21.83 -17.74
C GLY A 152 4.48 -22.23 -16.45
N SER A 153 5.82 -22.18 -16.38
CA SER A 153 6.57 -22.41 -15.13
C SER A 153 6.51 -21.19 -14.21
N TYR A 154 6.72 -21.37 -12.91
CA TYR A 154 6.89 -20.24 -12.01
C TYR A 154 8.12 -19.40 -12.39
N GLN A 155 7.98 -18.07 -12.31
CA GLN A 155 9.10 -17.15 -12.46
C GLN A 155 10.16 -17.39 -11.36
N ASP A 156 11.44 -17.20 -11.66
CA ASP A 156 12.55 -17.45 -10.72
C ASP A 156 12.34 -16.74 -9.37
N ALA A 157 11.88 -15.49 -9.39
CA ALA A 157 11.59 -14.73 -8.17
C ALA A 157 10.45 -15.33 -7.34
N VAL A 158 9.47 -15.99 -7.97
CA VAL A 158 8.41 -16.73 -7.29
C VAL A 158 8.96 -18.01 -6.69
N VAL A 159 9.79 -18.76 -7.44
CA VAL A 159 10.47 -19.98 -6.93
C VAL A 159 11.32 -19.65 -5.71
N GLU A 160 12.03 -18.50 -5.75
CA GLU A 160 12.80 -18.00 -4.61
C GLU A 160 11.91 -17.72 -3.39
N ASP A 161 10.77 -17.03 -3.58
CA ASP A 161 9.83 -16.74 -2.50
C ASP A 161 9.21 -18.02 -1.91
N LEU A 162 8.89 -19.01 -2.75
CA LEU A 162 8.37 -20.29 -2.30
C LEU A 162 9.38 -21.11 -1.46
N GLY A 163 10.67 -20.80 -1.55
CA GLY A 163 11.72 -21.41 -0.75
C GLY A 163 12.03 -20.67 0.56
N ARG A 164 11.39 -19.52 0.81
CA ARG A 164 11.62 -18.68 1.99
C ARG A 164 10.60 -18.95 3.08
N ASP A 165 10.98 -18.58 4.31
CA ASP A 165 10.07 -18.55 5.45
C ASP A 165 9.28 -17.24 5.46
N PRO A 166 7.94 -17.28 5.29
CA PRO A 166 7.10 -16.08 5.31
C PRO A 166 7.11 -15.34 6.64
N GLU A 167 7.49 -15.98 7.75
CA GLU A 167 7.54 -15.36 9.07
C GLU A 167 8.76 -14.45 9.25
N SER A 168 9.91 -14.84 8.72
CA SER A 168 11.19 -14.19 8.96
C SER A 168 11.78 -13.52 7.75
N ASP A 169 11.57 -14.06 6.54
CA ASP A 169 12.26 -13.63 5.34
C ASP A 169 11.54 -12.50 4.60
N ARG A 170 12.31 -11.77 3.79
CA ARG A 170 11.78 -10.80 2.84
C ARG A 170 11.50 -11.46 1.50
N MET A 171 10.32 -11.24 0.98
CA MET A 171 9.91 -11.74 -0.32
C MET A 171 10.47 -10.87 -1.46
N SER A 172 10.68 -11.48 -2.61
CA SER A 172 11.18 -10.84 -3.84
C SER A 172 10.06 -10.28 -4.70
N THR A 173 8.88 -10.94 -4.69
CA THR A 173 7.71 -10.55 -5.47
C THR A 173 6.71 -9.75 -4.64
N ALA A 174 5.82 -9.01 -5.32
CA ALA A 174 4.73 -8.31 -4.63
C ALA A 174 3.70 -9.29 -4.05
N MET A 175 3.40 -10.37 -4.77
CA MET A 175 2.46 -11.39 -4.30
C MET A 175 3.03 -12.19 -3.12
N GLY A 176 4.33 -12.54 -3.16
CA GLY A 176 5.02 -13.12 -2.02
C GLY A 176 4.99 -12.21 -0.79
N LEU A 177 5.25 -10.91 -0.98
CA LEU A 177 5.16 -9.90 0.09
C LEU A 177 3.76 -9.87 0.71
N VAL A 178 2.71 -9.72 -0.11
CA VAL A 178 1.32 -9.68 0.40
C VAL A 178 0.99 -10.95 1.17
N THR A 179 1.29 -12.12 0.60
CA THR A 179 1.00 -13.42 1.23
C THR A 179 1.75 -13.57 2.55
N ALA A 180 3.04 -13.21 2.61
CA ALA A 180 3.83 -13.27 3.85
C ALA A 180 3.28 -12.33 4.94
N LEU A 181 2.85 -11.11 4.59
CA LEU A 181 2.20 -10.20 5.54
C LEU A 181 0.89 -10.78 6.08
N LEU A 182 0.10 -11.47 5.25
CA LEU A 182 -1.12 -12.14 5.70
C LEU A 182 -0.84 -13.34 6.62
N VAL A 183 0.23 -14.11 6.35
CA VAL A 183 0.68 -15.20 7.24
C VAL A 183 1.05 -14.63 8.62
N ARG A 184 1.88 -13.58 8.66
CA ARG A 184 2.28 -12.91 9.92
C ARG A 184 1.07 -12.36 10.68
N ARG A 185 0.12 -11.74 9.96
CA ARG A 185 -1.11 -11.22 10.53
C ARG A 185 -1.95 -12.32 11.19
N PHE A 186 -2.08 -13.48 10.53
CA PHE A 186 -2.78 -14.64 11.08
C PHE A 186 -2.15 -15.10 12.40
N HIS A 187 -0.81 -15.26 12.44
CA HIS A 187 -0.10 -15.69 13.65
C HIS A 187 -0.09 -14.63 14.76
N ALA A 188 -0.20 -13.37 14.41
CA ALA A 188 -0.43 -12.29 15.38
C ALA A 188 -1.85 -12.28 15.97
N GLY A 189 -2.76 -13.13 15.48
CA GLY A 189 -4.15 -13.18 15.93
C GLY A 189 -5.00 -11.99 15.51
N ALA A 190 -4.56 -11.23 14.50
CA ALA A 190 -5.23 -10.01 14.07
C ALA A 190 -6.54 -10.30 13.31
N THR A 191 -7.43 -9.30 13.30
CA THR A 191 -8.74 -9.34 12.66
C THR A 191 -8.64 -9.44 11.13
N PRO A 192 -9.73 -9.81 10.43
CA PRO A 192 -9.79 -9.79 8.96
C PRO A 192 -9.38 -8.45 8.36
N VAL A 193 -8.85 -8.48 7.14
CA VAL A 193 -8.40 -7.30 6.40
C VAL A 193 -8.83 -7.39 4.93
N ALA A 194 -9.32 -6.29 4.35
CA ALA A 194 -9.57 -6.22 2.93
C ALA A 194 -8.26 -6.03 2.15
N VAL A 195 -8.03 -6.84 1.12
CA VAL A 195 -6.89 -6.69 0.20
C VAL A 195 -7.43 -6.37 -1.19
N VAL A 196 -7.12 -5.19 -1.71
CA VAL A 196 -7.78 -4.62 -2.90
C VAL A 196 -6.76 -4.23 -3.95
N SER A 197 -6.89 -4.78 -5.16
CA SER A 197 -6.18 -4.26 -6.33
C SER A 197 -6.84 -2.97 -6.81
N CYS A 198 -6.04 -1.91 -6.93
CA CYS A 198 -6.45 -0.62 -7.51
C CYS A 198 -5.82 -0.41 -8.91
N ASP A 199 -5.27 -1.45 -9.52
CA ASP A 199 -4.72 -1.41 -10.87
C ASP A 199 -5.84 -1.46 -11.93
N ASN A 200 -5.65 -0.75 -13.03
CA ASN A 200 -6.64 -0.62 -14.11
C ASN A 200 -6.48 -1.75 -15.14
N PHE A 201 -6.90 -2.96 -14.79
CA PHE A 201 -7.05 -4.09 -15.74
C PHE A 201 -8.21 -5.00 -15.29
N SER A 202 -8.77 -5.74 -16.26
CA SER A 202 -9.92 -6.61 -16.02
C SER A 202 -9.58 -7.76 -15.06
N HIS A 203 -10.53 -8.10 -14.18
CA HIS A 203 -10.38 -9.20 -13.20
C HIS A 203 -9.19 -9.05 -12.24
N ASN A 204 -8.78 -7.83 -11.94
CA ASN A 204 -7.64 -7.55 -11.06
C ASN A 204 -7.78 -8.18 -9.66
N GLY A 205 -8.97 -8.17 -9.07
CA GLY A 205 -9.26 -8.79 -7.79
C GLY A 205 -9.16 -10.32 -7.84
N ASP A 206 -9.63 -10.96 -8.92
CA ASP A 206 -9.53 -12.40 -9.12
C ASP A 206 -8.07 -12.83 -9.28
N MET A 207 -7.28 -12.05 -10.03
CA MET A 207 -5.86 -12.32 -10.22
C MET A 207 -5.08 -12.16 -8.90
N LEU A 208 -5.38 -11.10 -8.12
CA LEU A 208 -4.82 -10.93 -6.79
C LEU A 208 -5.11 -12.13 -5.89
N ARG A 209 -6.39 -12.51 -5.79
CA ARG A 209 -6.84 -13.66 -4.98
C ARG A 209 -6.15 -14.95 -5.40
N THR A 210 -6.18 -15.25 -6.70
CA THR A 210 -5.58 -16.47 -7.24
C THR A 210 -4.09 -16.54 -6.91
N SER A 211 -3.35 -15.46 -7.10
CA SER A 211 -1.91 -15.42 -6.87
C SER A 211 -1.55 -15.58 -5.38
N VAL A 212 -2.26 -14.89 -4.49
CA VAL A 212 -2.06 -15.01 -3.04
C VAL A 212 -2.36 -16.43 -2.56
N LEU A 213 -3.51 -17.01 -2.97
CA LEU A 213 -3.89 -18.36 -2.58
C LEU A 213 -2.98 -19.44 -3.17
N THR A 214 -2.46 -19.23 -4.38
CA THR A 214 -1.49 -20.15 -4.99
C THR A 214 -0.19 -20.20 -4.19
N ILE A 215 0.36 -19.05 -3.80
CA ILE A 215 1.58 -18.99 -2.97
C ILE A 215 1.32 -19.64 -1.61
N ALA A 216 0.20 -19.32 -0.95
CA ALA A 216 -0.17 -19.89 0.35
C ALA A 216 -0.31 -21.43 0.26
N ALA A 217 -0.99 -21.95 -0.76
CA ALA A 217 -1.14 -23.39 -0.98
C ALA A 217 0.21 -24.10 -1.27
N GLU A 218 1.13 -23.45 -1.99
CA GLU A 218 2.47 -24.01 -2.21
C GLU A 218 3.30 -24.02 -0.91
N TRP A 219 3.19 -23.01 -0.05
CA TRP A 219 3.82 -23.04 1.27
C TRP A 219 3.22 -24.11 2.19
N GLU A 220 1.89 -24.30 2.19
CA GLU A 220 1.21 -25.39 2.89
C GLU A 220 1.73 -26.75 2.43
N LYS A 221 1.72 -27.00 1.13
CA LYS A 221 2.19 -28.25 0.51
C LYS A 221 3.64 -28.59 0.87
N ARG A 222 4.47 -27.56 1.09
CA ARG A 222 5.87 -27.69 1.52
C ARG A 222 6.02 -27.79 3.05
N GLY A 223 4.93 -27.70 3.80
CA GLY A 223 4.95 -27.74 5.26
C GLY A 223 5.49 -26.48 5.92
N VAL A 224 5.52 -25.35 5.19
CA VAL A 224 6.00 -24.04 5.70
C VAL A 224 4.92 -23.36 6.54
N ILE A 225 3.66 -23.48 6.15
CA ILE A 225 2.51 -22.93 6.87
C ILE A 225 1.44 -24.02 7.11
N ASP A 226 0.59 -23.78 8.12
CA ASP A 226 -0.53 -24.67 8.45
C ASP A 226 -1.74 -24.41 7.53
N HIS A 227 -2.54 -25.45 7.26
CA HIS A 227 -3.77 -25.36 6.47
C HIS A 227 -4.72 -24.26 6.94
N ARG A 228 -4.84 -24.03 8.25
CA ARG A 228 -5.68 -22.98 8.84
C ARG A 228 -5.30 -21.57 8.37
N VAL A 229 -4.02 -21.34 8.02
CA VAL A 229 -3.56 -20.07 7.45
C VAL A 229 -4.17 -19.87 6.06
N VAL A 230 -4.16 -20.93 5.23
CA VAL A 230 -4.72 -20.89 3.87
C VAL A 230 -6.23 -20.64 3.93
N GLU A 231 -6.95 -21.35 4.79
CA GLU A 231 -8.39 -21.15 5.01
C GLU A 231 -8.69 -19.71 5.46
N TRP A 232 -7.93 -19.19 6.43
CA TRP A 232 -8.11 -17.83 6.92
C TRP A 232 -7.87 -16.79 5.81
N ILE A 233 -6.81 -16.95 5.01
CA ILE A 233 -6.54 -16.07 3.87
C ILE A 233 -7.71 -16.12 2.89
N ALA A 234 -8.20 -17.33 2.56
CA ALA A 234 -9.30 -17.50 1.61
C ALA A 234 -10.61 -16.85 2.05
N GLU A 235 -10.90 -16.85 3.36
CA GLU A 235 -12.18 -16.39 3.90
C GLU A 235 -12.15 -14.97 4.45
N LYS A 236 -11.00 -14.52 4.99
CA LYS A 236 -10.90 -13.31 5.82
C LYS A 236 -9.98 -12.22 5.28
N ALA A 237 -9.14 -12.54 4.27
CA ALA A 237 -8.07 -11.62 3.87
C ALA A 237 -8.15 -11.15 2.42
N VAL A 238 -8.94 -11.76 1.55
CA VAL A 238 -9.01 -11.37 0.13
C VAL A 238 -10.46 -11.07 -0.24
N SER A 239 -10.72 -9.83 -0.57
CA SER A 239 -12.01 -9.36 -1.04
C SER A 239 -12.07 -9.33 -2.56
N TYR A 240 -13.23 -9.66 -3.14
CA TYR A 240 -13.53 -9.39 -4.54
C TYR A 240 -13.90 -7.92 -4.72
N THR A 241 -13.24 -7.24 -5.65
CA THR A 241 -13.82 -6.04 -6.24
C THR A 241 -14.46 -6.44 -7.56
N HIS A 242 -15.76 -6.54 -7.59
CA HIS A 242 -16.50 -6.46 -8.84
C HIS A 242 -16.64 -4.98 -9.18
N LEU A 243 -15.89 -4.55 -10.19
CA LEU A 243 -16.17 -3.31 -10.91
C LEU A 243 -16.96 -3.65 -12.16
#